data_f5268b3a553c42b527b8dfa93f2d3641
#
_entry.id   f5268b3a553c42b527b8dfa93f2d3641
#
_cell.length_a   1.000
_cell.length_b   1.000
_cell.length_c   1.000
_cell.angle_alpha   90.00
_cell.angle_beta   90.00
_cell.angle_gamma   90.00
#
_symmetry.space_group_name_H-M   'P 1'
#
loop_
_entity.id
_entity.type
_entity.pdbx_description
1 polymer ?
#
loop_
_entity_poly.entity_id
_entity_poly.type
_entity_poly.pdbx_seq_one_letter_code
_entity_poly.pdbx_strand_id
1 'polypeptide(L)'
;PGLLNAICHKLDCRMQGLARAHGFAYTRYADDLTFSGDYPDRVGKILSRARAIIRSEGFEVNPSKTLVMRRGKAQRVTGVTVNETLGLSRQQRRLVRAAIHQASFVSPMDGTSKARLLGKVAYIQMLNQSQAEPLRRQTEKLT
;
A
#
# COMPACT_ATOMS: atom_id res chain seq x y z
N PRO A 1 -10.24 8.49 -12.00
CA PRO A 1 -10.59 8.23 -10.59
C PRO A 1 -12.04 8.63 -10.27
N GLY A 2 -12.52 9.82 -10.71
CA GLY A 2 -13.85 10.31 -10.37
C GLY A 2 -15.00 9.42 -10.82
N LEU A 3 -14.99 8.94 -12.06
CA LEU A 3 -16.02 8.05 -12.59
C LEU A 3 -16.13 6.74 -11.79
N LEU A 4 -14.99 6.12 -11.48
CA LEU A 4 -14.98 4.89 -10.66
C LEU A 4 -15.55 5.12 -9.26
N ASN A 5 -15.27 6.28 -8.66
CA ASN A 5 -15.83 6.64 -7.36
C ASN A 5 -17.35 6.82 -7.43
N ALA A 6 -17.88 7.41 -8.51
CA ALA A 6 -19.31 7.52 -8.72
C ALA A 6 -19.98 6.15 -8.89
N ILE A 7 -19.41 5.27 -9.71
CA ILE A 7 -19.90 3.91 -9.94
C ILE A 7 -19.89 3.09 -8.63
N CYS A 8 -18.82 3.18 -7.84
CA CYS A 8 -18.69 2.41 -6.61
C CYS A 8 -19.35 3.05 -5.39
N HIS A 9 -20.01 4.21 -5.50
CA HIS A 9 -20.58 4.91 -4.35
C HIS A 9 -21.54 4.03 -3.52
N LYS A 10 -22.47 3.36 -4.18
CA LYS A 10 -23.43 2.47 -3.52
C LYS A 10 -22.75 1.27 -2.85
N LEU A 11 -21.76 0.68 -3.53
CA LEU A 11 -20.90 -0.37 -2.97
C LEU A 11 -20.18 0.14 -1.70
N ASP A 12 -19.55 1.32 -1.76
CA ASP A 12 -18.83 1.90 -0.63
C ASP A 12 -19.74 2.14 0.58
N CYS A 13 -20.95 2.66 0.38
CA CYS A 13 -21.91 2.85 1.46
C CYS A 13 -22.26 1.53 2.16
N ARG A 14 -22.49 0.46 1.40
CA ARG A 14 -22.81 -0.87 1.94
C ARG A 14 -21.61 -1.50 2.65
N MET A 15 -20.40 -1.36 2.09
CA MET A 15 -19.16 -1.86 2.70
C MET A 15 -18.82 -1.12 3.98
N GLN A 16 -19.01 0.19 4.01
CA GLN A 16 -18.86 0.99 5.22
C GLN A 16 -19.82 0.56 6.33
N GLY A 17 -21.09 0.31 5.99
CA GLY A 17 -22.08 -0.22 6.92
C GLY A 17 -21.70 -1.59 7.47
N LEU A 18 -21.25 -2.51 6.59
CA LEU A 18 -20.75 -3.83 6.99
C LEU A 18 -19.54 -3.72 7.94
N ALA A 19 -18.57 -2.87 7.61
CA ALA A 19 -17.38 -2.66 8.42
C ALA A 19 -17.74 -2.18 9.83
N ARG A 20 -18.55 -1.12 9.93
CA ARG A 20 -19.03 -0.56 11.20
C ARG A 20 -19.76 -1.58 12.06
N ALA A 21 -20.67 -2.37 11.48
CA ALA A 21 -21.43 -3.39 12.19
C ALA A 21 -20.56 -4.49 12.81
N HIS A 22 -19.32 -4.67 12.31
CA HIS A 22 -18.38 -5.68 12.79
C HIS A 22 -17.16 -5.12 13.52
N GLY A 23 -17.07 -3.79 13.70
CA GLY A 23 -15.95 -3.12 14.36
C GLY A 23 -14.70 -2.99 13.49
N PHE A 24 -14.86 -2.94 12.15
CA PHE A 24 -13.77 -2.74 11.20
C PHE A 24 -13.82 -1.36 10.55
N ALA A 25 -12.69 -0.87 10.13
CA ALA A 25 -12.57 0.23 9.20
C ALA A 25 -12.59 -0.31 7.75
N TYR A 26 -13.20 0.45 6.84
CA TYR A 26 -13.23 0.16 5.42
C TYR A 26 -12.55 1.27 4.65
N THR A 27 -11.70 0.91 3.71
CA THR A 27 -11.10 1.83 2.74
C THR A 27 -11.08 1.20 1.35
N ARG A 28 -11.17 2.01 0.30
CA ARG A 28 -11.02 1.60 -1.08
C ARG A 28 -9.99 2.46 -1.80
N TYR A 29 -9.13 1.82 -2.56
CA TYR A 29 -8.24 2.47 -3.50
C TYR A 29 -8.43 1.82 -4.88
N ALA A 30 -9.08 2.56 -5.79
CA ALA A 30 -9.53 2.04 -7.08
C ALA A 30 -10.38 0.76 -6.91
N ASP A 31 -9.86 -0.40 -7.33
CA ASP A 31 -10.48 -1.72 -7.22
C ASP A 31 -10.04 -2.50 -5.97
N ASP A 32 -9.07 -2.01 -5.21
CA ASP A 32 -8.59 -2.64 -3.98
C ASP A 32 -9.47 -2.24 -2.78
N LEU A 33 -10.18 -3.21 -2.21
CA LEU A 33 -11.00 -3.04 -1.01
C LEU A 33 -10.24 -3.56 0.21
N THR A 34 -10.17 -2.77 1.27
CA THR A 34 -9.45 -3.14 2.48
C THR A 34 -10.36 -3.00 3.70
N PHE A 35 -10.41 -4.06 4.52
CA PHE A 35 -11.00 -4.05 5.86
C PHE A 35 -9.90 -4.20 6.89
N SER A 36 -9.83 -3.32 7.88
CA SER A 36 -8.86 -3.37 8.97
C SER A 36 -9.56 -3.31 10.33
N GLY A 37 -9.10 -4.13 11.28
CA GLY A 37 -9.67 -4.21 12.62
C GLY A 37 -8.98 -5.28 13.45
N ASP A 38 -9.28 -5.29 14.75
CA ASP A 38 -8.62 -6.15 15.75
C ASP A 38 -9.43 -7.41 16.11
N TYR A 39 -10.44 -7.78 15.30
CA TYR A 39 -11.33 -8.92 15.56
C TYR A 39 -11.10 -10.07 14.58
N PRO A 40 -10.07 -10.92 14.78
CA PRO A 40 -9.72 -11.99 13.85
C PRO A 40 -10.81 -13.06 13.68
N ASP A 41 -11.63 -13.26 14.69
CA ASP A 41 -12.79 -14.17 14.70
C ASP A 41 -13.90 -13.73 13.74
N ARG A 42 -14.01 -12.44 13.47
CA ARG A 42 -15.05 -11.85 12.58
C ARG A 42 -14.66 -11.79 11.12
N VAL A 43 -13.39 -12.02 10.79
CA VAL A 43 -12.85 -11.88 9.41
C VAL A 43 -13.61 -12.77 8.42
N GLY A 44 -13.91 -14.02 8.78
CA GLY A 44 -14.67 -14.93 7.91
C GLY A 44 -16.07 -14.41 7.58
N LYS A 45 -16.77 -13.84 8.57
CA LYS A 45 -18.09 -13.23 8.39
C LYS A 45 -18.02 -12.01 7.47
N ILE A 46 -17.03 -11.14 7.66
CA ILE A 46 -16.84 -9.97 6.78
C ILE A 46 -16.57 -10.39 5.35
N LEU A 47 -15.63 -11.33 5.11
CA LEU A 47 -15.30 -11.79 3.77
C LEU A 47 -16.50 -12.40 3.05
N SER A 48 -17.30 -13.23 3.73
CA SER A 48 -18.50 -13.83 3.15
C SER A 48 -19.54 -12.77 2.77
N ARG A 49 -19.85 -11.85 3.69
CA ARG A 49 -20.82 -10.78 3.45
C ARG A 49 -20.35 -9.76 2.41
N ALA A 50 -19.07 -9.38 2.45
CA ALA A 50 -18.48 -8.48 1.45
C ALA A 50 -18.59 -9.07 0.04
N ARG A 51 -18.27 -10.36 -0.14
CA ARG A 51 -18.44 -11.06 -1.43
C ARG A 51 -19.89 -11.04 -1.92
N ALA A 52 -20.85 -11.25 -1.03
CA ALA A 52 -22.26 -11.19 -1.37
C ALA A 52 -22.69 -9.79 -1.81
N ILE A 53 -22.23 -8.75 -1.10
CA ILE A 53 -22.50 -7.34 -1.47
C ILE A 53 -21.87 -7.01 -2.82
N ILE A 54 -20.60 -7.35 -3.05
CA ILE A 54 -19.88 -7.09 -4.30
C ILE A 54 -20.64 -7.71 -5.48
N ARG A 55 -21.04 -8.98 -5.35
CA ARG A 55 -21.79 -9.68 -6.38
C ARG A 55 -23.16 -9.04 -6.63
N SER A 56 -23.87 -8.59 -5.59
CA SER A 56 -25.17 -7.94 -5.73
C SER A 56 -25.10 -6.55 -6.36
N GLU A 57 -23.94 -5.90 -6.36
CA GLU A 57 -23.67 -4.64 -7.08
C GLU A 57 -23.10 -4.88 -8.50
N GLY A 58 -23.07 -6.13 -8.98
CA GLY A 58 -22.65 -6.48 -10.35
C GLY A 58 -21.12 -6.59 -10.53
N PHE A 59 -20.35 -6.69 -9.44
CA PHE A 59 -18.91 -6.88 -9.50
C PHE A 59 -18.51 -8.31 -9.13
N GLU A 60 -17.30 -8.69 -9.52
CA GLU A 60 -16.70 -9.98 -9.18
C GLU A 60 -15.45 -9.80 -8.32
N VAL A 61 -15.29 -10.72 -7.36
CA VAL A 61 -14.09 -10.79 -6.52
C VAL A 61 -13.10 -11.77 -7.15
N ASN A 62 -11.85 -11.37 -7.33
CA ASN A 62 -10.79 -12.29 -7.68
C ASN A 62 -10.33 -13.05 -6.42
N PRO A 63 -10.62 -14.37 -6.28
CA PRO A 63 -10.26 -15.13 -5.09
C PRO A 63 -8.74 -15.20 -4.85
N SER A 64 -7.94 -15.23 -5.93
CA SER A 64 -6.48 -15.34 -5.84
C SER A 64 -5.82 -14.06 -5.29
N LYS A 65 -6.51 -12.91 -5.36
CA LYS A 65 -6.07 -11.63 -4.79
C LYS A 65 -6.60 -11.38 -3.38
N THR A 66 -7.52 -12.22 -2.88
CA THR A 66 -8.08 -12.05 -1.53
C THR A 66 -7.07 -12.51 -0.48
N LEU A 67 -6.59 -11.58 0.34
CA LEU A 67 -5.58 -11.84 1.35
C LEU A 67 -6.10 -11.50 2.75
N VAL A 68 -5.77 -12.36 3.72
CA VAL A 68 -5.96 -12.08 5.15
C VAL A 68 -4.58 -11.94 5.78
N MET A 69 -4.27 -10.72 6.23
CA MET A 69 -2.99 -10.39 6.84
C MET A 69 -3.16 -10.21 8.34
N ARG A 70 -2.37 -10.92 9.13
CA ARG A 70 -2.39 -10.86 10.60
C ARG A 70 -1.18 -10.09 11.14
N ARG A 71 -1.24 -9.59 12.38
CA ARG A 71 -0.17 -8.80 13.04
C ARG A 71 1.21 -9.43 12.98
N GLY A 72 1.35 -10.76 13.05
CA GLY A 72 2.63 -11.47 12.97
C GLY A 72 3.28 -11.50 11.59
N LYS A 73 2.64 -10.93 10.56
CA LYS A 73 3.16 -10.86 9.18
C LYS A 73 3.15 -9.41 8.69
N ALA A 74 3.92 -9.14 7.62
CA ALA A 74 3.91 -7.83 6.97
C ALA A 74 2.52 -7.56 6.37
N GLN A 75 1.80 -6.60 6.95
CA GLN A 75 0.53 -6.11 6.44
C GLN A 75 0.81 -5.06 5.38
N ARG A 76 0.33 -5.29 4.16
CA ARG A 76 0.57 -4.39 3.02
C ARG A 76 -0.76 -3.95 2.41
N VAL A 77 -0.90 -2.65 2.24
CA VAL A 77 -2.04 -2.04 1.55
C VAL A 77 -1.47 -1.16 0.44
N THR A 78 -1.87 -1.38 -0.81
CA THR A 78 -1.39 -0.65 -2.00
C THR A 78 0.14 -0.53 -2.10
N GLY A 79 0.85 -1.61 -1.70
CA GLY A 79 2.32 -1.65 -1.74
C GLY A 79 3.04 -1.07 -0.52
N VAL A 80 2.31 -0.39 0.38
CA VAL A 80 2.85 0.18 1.62
C VAL A 80 2.66 -0.81 2.78
N THR A 81 3.68 -0.99 3.60
CA THR A 81 3.58 -1.74 4.87
C THR A 81 2.92 -0.85 5.91
N VAL A 82 1.87 -1.37 6.58
CA VAL A 82 0.99 -0.59 7.48
C VAL A 82 0.91 -1.18 8.89
N ASN A 83 1.91 -1.95 9.33
CA ASN A 83 1.94 -2.51 10.68
C ASN A 83 1.96 -1.41 11.75
N GLU A 84 3.02 -1.30 12.54
CA GLU A 84 3.17 -0.25 13.57
C GLU A 84 3.56 1.09 12.97
N THR A 85 4.38 1.07 11.91
CA THR A 85 4.83 2.27 11.18
C THR A 85 4.63 2.08 9.69
N LEU A 86 4.26 3.16 9.01
CA LEU A 86 4.21 3.17 7.55
C LEU A 86 5.62 3.02 6.97
N GLY A 87 5.73 2.37 5.82
CA GLY A 87 7.01 2.28 5.13
C GLY A 87 6.98 1.34 3.94
N LEU A 88 8.07 1.33 3.19
CA LEU A 88 8.28 0.35 2.14
C LEU A 88 8.78 -0.98 2.71
N SER A 89 8.49 -2.07 1.99
CA SER A 89 9.00 -3.39 2.33
C SER A 89 10.54 -3.40 2.37
N ARG A 90 11.11 -4.32 3.16
CA ARG A 90 12.56 -4.52 3.22
C ARG A 90 13.16 -4.76 1.83
N GLN A 91 12.47 -5.50 0.97
CA GLN A 91 12.91 -5.79 -0.40
C GLN A 91 12.96 -4.52 -1.25
N GLN A 92 11.91 -3.69 -1.23
CA GLN A 92 11.87 -2.43 -1.98
C GLN A 92 12.97 -1.47 -1.53
N ARG A 93 13.17 -1.30 -0.20
CA ARG A 93 14.27 -0.48 0.34
C ARG A 93 15.65 -1.00 -0.08
N ARG A 94 15.83 -2.33 -0.11
CA ARG A 94 17.06 -2.95 -0.59
C ARG A 94 17.33 -2.65 -2.07
N LEU A 95 16.28 -2.68 -2.92
CA LEU A 95 16.41 -2.33 -4.34
C LEU A 95 16.80 -0.85 -4.54
N VAL A 96 16.19 0.06 -3.77
CA VAL A 96 16.59 1.48 -3.85
C VAL A 96 18.02 1.69 -3.38
N ARG A 97 18.44 1.05 -2.28
CA ARG A 97 19.83 1.10 -1.81
C ARG A 97 20.82 0.57 -2.84
N ALA A 98 20.51 -0.57 -3.47
CA ALA A 98 21.34 -1.15 -4.53
C ALA A 98 21.44 -0.21 -5.74
N ALA A 99 20.36 0.43 -6.14
CA ALA A 99 20.38 1.39 -7.24
C ALA A 99 21.25 2.63 -6.93
N ILE A 100 21.18 3.15 -5.70
CA ILE A 100 22.04 4.26 -5.26
C ILE A 100 23.51 3.82 -5.24
N HIS A 101 23.81 2.62 -4.74
CA HIS A 101 25.14 2.07 -4.72
C HIS A 101 25.70 1.85 -6.13
N GLN A 102 24.92 1.29 -7.06
CA GLN A 102 25.36 1.15 -8.45
C GLN A 102 25.62 2.51 -9.10
N ALA A 103 24.79 3.50 -8.82
CA ALA A 103 24.97 4.85 -9.33
C ALA A 103 26.28 5.51 -8.85
N SER A 104 26.79 5.15 -7.68
CA SER A 104 28.06 5.70 -7.17
C SER A 104 29.31 5.25 -7.94
N PHE A 105 29.21 4.24 -8.80
CA PHE A 105 30.29 3.80 -9.70
C PHE A 105 30.23 4.43 -11.09
N VAL A 106 29.16 5.21 -11.38
CA VAL A 106 28.97 5.89 -12.67
C VAL A 106 29.21 7.38 -12.45
N SER A 107 30.31 7.90 -12.95
CA SER A 107 30.66 9.33 -12.86
C SER A 107 31.11 9.82 -14.25
N PRO A 108 30.60 10.95 -14.75
CA PRO A 108 29.53 11.76 -14.18
C PRO A 108 28.17 11.10 -14.34
N MET A 109 27.29 11.27 -13.34
CA MET A 109 25.92 10.78 -13.41
C MET A 109 25.05 11.79 -14.18
N ASP A 110 24.19 11.31 -15.09
CA ASP A 110 23.23 12.18 -15.76
C ASP A 110 22.15 12.70 -14.78
N GLY A 111 21.74 13.97 -14.99
CA GLY A 111 20.79 14.63 -14.11
C GLY A 111 19.42 13.93 -14.01
N THR A 112 19.00 13.23 -15.07
CA THR A 112 17.72 12.49 -15.13
C THR A 112 17.78 11.27 -14.19
N SER A 113 18.87 10.53 -14.21
CA SER A 113 19.09 9.37 -13.33
C SER A 113 19.16 9.78 -11.87
N LYS A 114 19.87 10.88 -11.56
CA LYS A 114 19.91 11.45 -10.21
C LYS A 114 18.52 11.89 -9.74
N ALA A 115 17.77 12.62 -10.56
CA ALA A 115 16.40 13.03 -10.23
C ALA A 115 15.47 11.85 -9.98
N ARG A 116 15.60 10.75 -10.75
CA ARG A 116 14.83 9.51 -10.55
C ARG A 116 15.14 8.84 -9.20
N LEU A 117 16.40 8.82 -8.79
CA LEU A 117 16.78 8.28 -7.46
C LEU A 117 16.26 9.17 -6.33
N LEU A 118 16.38 10.48 -6.45
CA LEU A 118 15.84 11.44 -5.49
C LEU A 118 14.32 11.28 -5.36
N GLY A 119 13.59 11.11 -6.47
CA GLY A 119 12.14 10.85 -6.45
C GLY A 119 11.78 9.58 -5.68
N LYS A 120 12.54 8.49 -5.84
CA LYS A 120 12.33 7.26 -5.05
C LYS A 120 12.60 7.48 -3.56
N VAL A 121 13.62 8.23 -3.21
CA VAL A 121 13.95 8.56 -1.82
C VAL A 121 12.89 9.47 -1.21
N ALA A 122 12.42 10.49 -1.95
CA ALA A 122 11.33 11.37 -1.53
C ALA A 122 10.03 10.60 -1.26
N TYR A 123 9.70 9.60 -2.09
CA TYR A 123 8.57 8.72 -1.83
C TYR A 123 8.71 7.92 -0.52
N ILE A 124 9.91 7.40 -0.23
CA ILE A 124 10.17 6.74 1.06
C ILE A 124 10.04 7.73 2.21
N GLN A 125 10.53 8.96 2.05
CA GLN A 125 10.48 10.01 3.05
C GLN A 125 9.04 10.41 3.40
N MET A 126 8.16 10.49 2.41
CA MET A 126 6.73 10.74 2.60
C MET A 126 6.08 9.69 3.51
N LEU A 127 6.50 8.42 3.41
CA LEU A 127 5.96 7.32 4.21
C LEU A 127 6.66 7.19 5.57
N ASN A 128 8.00 7.34 5.59
CA ASN A 128 8.81 7.12 6.78
C ASN A 128 10.14 7.85 6.68
N GLN A 129 10.27 8.95 7.42
CA GLN A 129 11.45 9.80 7.40
C GLN A 129 12.72 9.07 7.85
N SER A 130 12.62 8.25 8.91
CA SER A 130 13.79 7.52 9.44
C SER A 130 14.33 6.48 8.46
N GLN A 131 13.47 5.89 7.63
CA GLN A 131 13.88 4.97 6.57
C GLN A 131 14.52 5.68 5.37
N ALA A 132 14.12 6.93 5.10
CA ALA A 132 14.60 7.71 3.97
C ALA A 132 15.95 8.40 4.22
N GLU A 133 16.17 8.88 5.43
CA GLU A 133 17.31 9.72 5.78
C GLU A 133 18.69 9.13 5.37
N PRO A 134 19.00 7.84 5.65
CA PRO A 134 20.27 7.24 5.21
C PRO A 134 20.39 7.20 3.68
N LEU A 135 19.28 6.97 2.97
CA LEU A 135 19.25 6.88 1.50
C LEU A 135 19.43 8.27 0.88
N ARG A 136 18.80 9.29 1.47
CA ARG A 136 18.91 10.69 1.04
C ARG A 136 20.38 11.14 1.10
N ARG A 137 21.03 10.95 2.24
CA ARG A 137 22.45 11.30 2.43
C ARG A 137 23.38 10.61 1.41
N GLN A 138 23.08 9.35 1.07
CA GLN A 138 23.86 8.63 0.05
C GLN A 138 23.61 9.20 -1.35
N THR A 139 22.36 9.55 -1.69
CA THR A 139 21.99 10.07 -3.01
C THR A 139 22.53 11.50 -3.24
N GLU A 140 22.58 12.32 -2.20
CA GLU A 140 23.13 13.68 -2.26
C GLU A 140 24.62 13.71 -2.59
N LYS A 141 25.35 12.66 -2.18
CA LYS A 141 26.80 12.51 -2.46
C LYS A 141 27.13 12.04 -3.87
N LEU A 142 26.12 11.68 -4.68
CA LEU A 142 26.35 11.31 -6.08
C LEU A 142 26.62 12.57 -6.91
N THR A 143 27.79 12.61 -7.52
CA THR A 143 28.28 13.70 -8.38
C THR A 143 28.08 13.36 -9.84
#